data_6d35c9ae9b700379369d0cf66b60714e
#
_entry.id   6d35c9ae9b700379369d0cf66b60714e
#
_cell.length_a   1.000
_cell.length_b   1.000
_cell.length_c   1.000
_cell.angle_alpha   90.00
_cell.angle_beta   90.00
_cell.angle_gamma   90.00
#
_symmetry.space_group_name_H-M   'P 1'
#
loop_
_entity.id
_entity.type
_entity.pdbx_description
1 polymer ?
#
loop_
_entity_poly.entity_id
_entity_poly.type
_entity_poly.pdbx_seq_one_letter_code
_entity_poly.pdbx_strand_id
1 'polypeptide(L)'
;MNPLTPSCYQRTRWLTLVGTIITQFALGSVYTWSLFNGQLASKLDAPVSQVAFSFGLLSLGLAVASSLAGKLQERFGVRRVAIGAGILMALGFWLTAHADNLMMLYLSAGIMVGLADGAGYLMTLSNCVKWFPERKGMISACAIGAYGLGSLGFKFICGALLGAVGLEQTFIIWGVAAMAMIIVGALLMRDAPVQRAAVQSAQPSRDYTLAQSVRLPQYWMLAMMFLTACMSGLYVIGIAKDIGESLVHLSTQTAASAVTVIAIANLSGRLVLGVLSDKMARIRVISLAQIISLTGMGILLFTRMNETTFFVSLACIAFSFGGTITVFPSLVSDFFGLNNLTKNYGLLYLGFGIGSVLGSLVAWVFGGFTVTFSLIMTLLVMSLLLSLTIRLPQRQPAAEPLLQRS
;
A
#
# COMPACT_ATOMS: atom_id res chain seq x y z
N MET A 1 1.87 -33.16 1.98
CA MET A 1 0.47 -32.66 1.98
C MET A 1 -0.26 -33.38 0.86
N ASN A 2 -1.36 -34.08 1.15
CA ASN A 2 -2.19 -34.72 0.13
C ASN A 2 -2.71 -33.68 -0.86
N PRO A 3 -2.71 -33.93 -2.16
CA PRO A 3 -3.27 -33.04 -3.16
C PRO A 3 -4.74 -32.80 -2.83
N LEU A 4 -5.12 -31.50 -2.72
CA LEU A 4 -6.51 -31.13 -2.51
C LEU A 4 -7.34 -31.65 -3.70
N THR A 5 -8.50 -32.22 -3.43
CA THR A 5 -9.46 -32.54 -4.49
C THR A 5 -9.84 -31.25 -5.23
N PRO A 6 -10.18 -31.27 -6.54
CA PRO A 6 -10.51 -30.06 -7.30
C PRO A 6 -11.57 -29.18 -6.66
N SER A 7 -12.59 -29.77 -6.04
CA SER A 7 -13.65 -29.05 -5.31
C SER A 7 -13.13 -28.38 -4.03
N CYS A 8 -12.26 -29.07 -3.28
CA CYS A 8 -11.63 -28.52 -2.08
C CYS A 8 -10.67 -27.39 -2.43
N TYR A 9 -9.91 -27.50 -3.55
CA TYR A 9 -9.04 -26.43 -4.03
C TYR A 9 -9.81 -25.16 -4.34
N GLN A 10 -10.91 -25.26 -5.10
CA GLN A 10 -11.75 -24.11 -5.46
C GLN A 10 -12.35 -23.45 -4.22
N ARG A 11 -12.91 -24.23 -3.30
CA ARG A 11 -13.45 -23.71 -2.04
C ARG A 11 -12.40 -22.97 -1.23
N THR A 12 -11.21 -23.56 -1.04
CA THR A 12 -10.12 -22.96 -0.26
C THR A 12 -9.64 -21.65 -0.88
N ARG A 13 -9.52 -21.60 -2.20
CA ARG A 13 -9.13 -20.44 -2.99
C ARG A 13 -10.08 -19.25 -2.75
N TRP A 14 -11.39 -19.46 -2.85
CA TRP A 14 -12.40 -18.42 -2.62
C TRP A 14 -12.49 -18.01 -1.16
N LEU A 15 -12.39 -18.94 -0.21
CA LEU A 15 -12.32 -18.63 1.22
C LEU A 15 -11.07 -17.78 1.55
N THR A 16 -9.94 -18.08 0.93
CA THR A 16 -8.72 -17.27 1.09
C THR A 16 -8.92 -15.84 0.54
N LEU A 17 -9.62 -15.67 -0.58
CA LEU A 17 -9.95 -14.34 -1.10
C LEU A 17 -10.85 -13.57 -0.13
N VAL A 18 -11.93 -14.19 0.35
CA VAL A 18 -12.84 -13.56 1.33
C VAL A 18 -12.09 -13.19 2.61
N GLY A 19 -11.26 -14.11 3.13
CA GLY A 19 -10.42 -13.84 4.31
C GLY A 19 -9.45 -12.70 4.09
N THR A 20 -8.85 -12.61 2.90
CA THR A 20 -7.98 -11.49 2.51
C THR A 20 -8.74 -10.18 2.46
N ILE A 21 -9.93 -10.14 1.87
CA ILE A 21 -10.78 -8.94 1.78
C ILE A 21 -11.13 -8.42 3.18
N ILE A 22 -11.57 -9.30 4.09
CA ILE A 22 -11.90 -8.93 5.48
C ILE A 22 -10.67 -8.37 6.19
N THR A 23 -9.52 -9.04 6.07
CA THR A 23 -8.27 -8.61 6.69
C THR A 23 -7.79 -7.28 6.13
N GLN A 24 -7.80 -7.10 4.81
CA GLN A 24 -7.40 -5.87 4.15
C GLN A 24 -8.32 -4.70 4.50
N PHE A 25 -9.62 -4.93 4.64
CA PHE A 25 -10.57 -3.92 5.10
C PHE A 25 -10.24 -3.43 6.50
N ALA A 26 -9.94 -4.35 7.44
CA ALA A 26 -9.56 -3.99 8.80
C ALA A 26 -8.22 -3.24 8.85
N LEU A 27 -7.19 -3.71 8.12
CA LEU A 27 -5.88 -3.07 8.03
C LEU A 27 -5.98 -1.67 7.41
N GLY A 28 -6.79 -1.51 6.36
CA GLY A 28 -6.99 -0.22 5.69
C GLY A 28 -7.58 0.87 6.58
N SER A 29 -8.14 0.51 7.74
CA SER A 29 -8.67 1.46 8.71
C SER A 29 -7.63 2.47 9.20
N VAL A 30 -6.33 2.16 9.17
CA VAL A 30 -5.26 3.06 9.62
C VAL A 30 -5.20 4.37 8.82
N TYR A 31 -5.71 4.41 7.60
CA TYR A 31 -5.79 5.65 6.82
C TYR A 31 -6.86 6.64 7.33
N THR A 32 -7.65 6.29 8.35
CA THR A 32 -8.50 7.25 9.04
C THR A 32 -7.75 8.09 10.07
N TRP A 33 -6.44 7.87 10.21
CA TRP A 33 -5.59 8.50 11.22
C TRP A 33 -5.73 10.03 11.30
N SER A 34 -5.86 10.70 10.16
CA SER A 34 -6.00 12.16 10.10
C SER A 34 -7.19 12.72 10.90
N LEU A 35 -8.21 11.92 11.20
CA LEU A 35 -9.34 12.33 12.04
C LEU A 35 -8.92 12.65 13.48
N PHE A 36 -7.85 12.03 13.95
CA PHE A 36 -7.44 12.07 15.36
C PHE A 36 -6.36 13.10 15.65
N ASN A 37 -5.68 13.64 14.62
CA ASN A 37 -4.54 14.54 14.79
C ASN A 37 -4.85 15.73 15.70
N GLY A 38 -5.98 16.40 15.52
CA GLY A 38 -6.36 17.57 16.31
C GLY A 38 -6.63 17.24 17.79
N GLN A 39 -7.33 16.14 18.05
CA GLN A 39 -7.65 15.74 19.44
C GLN A 39 -6.41 15.19 20.17
N LEU A 40 -5.55 14.44 19.45
CA LEU A 40 -4.28 14.00 20.00
C LEU A 40 -3.34 15.17 20.29
N ALA A 41 -3.31 16.18 19.41
CA ALA A 41 -2.55 17.39 19.62
C ALA A 41 -2.99 18.13 20.89
N SER A 42 -4.31 18.25 21.10
CA SER A 42 -4.88 18.84 22.31
C SER A 42 -4.60 18.00 23.55
N LYS A 43 -4.67 16.65 23.46
CA LYS A 43 -4.38 15.75 24.57
C LYS A 43 -2.91 15.81 25.01
N LEU A 44 -1.99 15.90 24.04
CA LEU A 44 -0.54 15.82 24.27
C LEU A 44 0.12 17.19 24.41
N ASP A 45 -0.66 18.28 24.35
CA ASP A 45 -0.16 19.66 24.31
C ASP A 45 0.98 19.85 23.29
N ALA A 46 0.77 19.33 22.09
CA ALA A 46 1.79 19.28 21.05
C ALA A 46 1.25 19.86 19.72
N PRO A 47 2.12 20.40 18.85
CA PRO A 47 1.74 20.85 17.53
C PRO A 47 1.15 19.71 16.69
N VAL A 48 0.08 20.00 15.92
CA VAL A 48 -0.58 19.02 15.04
C VAL A 48 0.41 18.39 14.06
N SER A 49 1.42 19.15 13.58
CA SER A 49 2.46 18.64 12.68
C SER A 49 3.31 17.53 13.31
N GLN A 50 3.60 17.63 14.61
CA GLN A 50 4.34 16.59 15.32
C GLN A 50 3.48 15.35 15.55
N VAL A 51 2.19 15.53 15.84
CA VAL A 51 1.26 14.40 15.94
C VAL A 51 1.08 13.72 14.58
N ALA A 52 0.91 14.49 13.50
CA ALA A 52 0.79 13.97 12.14
C ALA A 52 2.03 13.19 11.68
N PHE A 53 3.21 13.49 12.20
CA PHE A 53 4.44 12.74 11.93
C PHE A 53 4.33 11.25 12.35
N SER A 54 3.48 10.92 13.32
CA SER A 54 3.19 9.52 13.70
C SER A 54 2.67 8.69 12.53
N PHE A 55 1.91 9.28 11.60
CA PHE A 55 1.47 8.61 10.37
C PHE A 55 2.62 8.36 9.39
N GLY A 56 3.59 9.25 9.31
CA GLY A 56 4.84 9.01 8.56
C GLY A 56 5.61 7.80 9.11
N LEU A 57 5.74 7.71 10.44
CA LEU A 57 6.35 6.56 11.11
C LEU A 57 5.54 5.27 10.92
N LEU A 58 4.20 5.35 10.93
CA LEU A 58 3.32 4.22 10.62
C LEU A 58 3.58 3.71 9.19
N SER A 59 3.64 4.60 8.21
CA SER A 59 3.94 4.25 6.82
C SER A 59 5.32 3.62 6.66
N LEU A 60 6.31 4.10 7.40
CA LEU A 60 7.66 3.53 7.41
C LEU A 60 7.67 2.15 8.08
N GLY A 61 7.02 2.00 9.22
CA GLY A 61 6.85 0.73 9.92
C GLY A 61 6.16 -0.32 9.05
N LEU A 62 5.09 0.10 8.35
CA LEU A 62 4.37 -0.71 7.36
C LEU A 62 5.32 -1.19 6.25
N ALA A 63 6.12 -0.31 5.68
CA ALA A 63 7.05 -0.66 4.61
C ALA A 63 8.14 -1.62 5.08
N VAL A 64 8.70 -1.39 6.28
CA VAL A 64 9.72 -2.28 6.89
C VAL A 64 9.14 -3.66 7.15
N ALA A 65 7.97 -3.76 7.79
CA ALA A 65 7.34 -5.06 8.05
C ALA A 65 6.95 -5.78 6.76
N SER A 66 6.49 -5.05 5.75
CA SER A 66 6.20 -5.60 4.41
C SER A 66 7.45 -6.21 3.77
N SER A 67 8.62 -5.60 3.93
CA SER A 67 9.88 -6.16 3.42
C SER A 67 10.24 -7.51 4.05
N LEU A 68 9.80 -7.75 5.27
CA LEU A 68 10.02 -8.99 6.04
C LEU A 68 8.88 -10.00 5.88
N ALA A 69 7.75 -9.59 5.28
CA ALA A 69 6.54 -10.41 5.19
C ALA A 69 6.76 -11.78 4.55
N GLY A 70 7.64 -11.86 3.53
CA GLY A 70 7.99 -13.13 2.89
C GLY A 70 8.67 -14.13 3.82
N LYS A 71 9.62 -13.65 4.64
CA LYS A 71 10.31 -14.49 5.63
C LYS A 71 9.37 -14.93 6.75
N LEU A 72 8.49 -14.03 7.20
CA LEU A 72 7.48 -14.33 8.21
C LEU A 72 6.50 -15.39 7.71
N GLN A 73 6.03 -15.26 6.46
CA GLN A 73 5.13 -16.24 5.84
C GLN A 73 5.78 -17.62 5.71
N GLU A 74 7.03 -17.69 5.28
CA GLU A 74 7.76 -18.97 5.16
C GLU A 74 7.93 -19.67 6.50
N ARG A 75 8.20 -18.92 7.57
CA ARG A 75 8.45 -19.48 8.90
C ARG A 75 7.18 -19.86 9.65
N PHE A 76 6.14 -19.05 9.58
CA PHE A 76 4.95 -19.15 10.43
C PHE A 76 3.65 -19.43 9.65
N GLY A 77 3.65 -19.23 8.34
CA GLY A 77 2.45 -19.33 7.49
C GLY A 77 1.55 -18.10 7.58
N VAL A 78 0.68 -17.92 6.57
CA VAL A 78 -0.18 -16.73 6.42
C VAL A 78 -1.11 -16.52 7.62
N ARG A 79 -1.72 -17.61 8.13
CA ARG A 79 -2.72 -17.53 9.20
C ARG A 79 -2.14 -17.01 10.51
N ARG A 80 -1.01 -17.57 10.96
CA ARG A 80 -0.39 -17.20 12.25
C ARG A 80 0.15 -15.78 12.23
N VAL A 81 0.75 -15.38 11.10
CA VAL A 81 1.27 -14.01 10.96
C VAL A 81 0.14 -12.99 10.94
N ALA A 82 -0.98 -13.28 10.24
CA ALA A 82 -2.14 -12.41 10.24
C ALA A 82 -2.77 -12.25 11.65
N ILE A 83 -2.91 -13.35 12.39
CA ILE A 83 -3.40 -13.30 13.78
C ILE A 83 -2.47 -12.46 14.66
N GLY A 84 -1.15 -12.68 14.56
CA GLY A 84 -0.15 -11.88 15.28
C GLY A 84 -0.21 -10.41 14.94
N ALA A 85 -0.40 -10.07 13.67
CA ALA A 85 -0.59 -8.69 13.20
C ALA A 85 -1.85 -8.06 13.82
N GLY A 86 -2.98 -8.78 13.85
CA GLY A 86 -4.20 -8.29 14.49
C GLY A 86 -4.03 -8.00 15.98
N ILE A 87 -3.37 -8.90 16.72
CA ILE A 87 -3.08 -8.72 18.15
C ILE A 87 -2.15 -7.52 18.36
N LEU A 88 -1.08 -7.41 17.56
CA LEU A 88 -0.13 -6.32 17.65
C LEU A 88 -0.78 -4.97 17.34
N MET A 89 -1.69 -4.92 16.36
CA MET A 89 -2.46 -3.72 16.01
C MET A 89 -3.37 -3.28 17.17
N ALA A 90 -4.11 -4.21 17.76
CA ALA A 90 -4.98 -3.92 18.92
C ALA A 90 -4.18 -3.39 20.11
N LEU A 91 -3.03 -4.01 20.40
CA LEU A 91 -2.14 -3.56 21.47
C LEU A 91 -1.56 -2.17 21.17
N GLY A 92 -1.19 -1.90 19.89
CA GLY A 92 -0.73 -0.59 19.45
C GLY A 92 -1.79 0.51 19.66
N PHE A 93 -3.04 0.25 19.29
CA PHE A 93 -4.13 1.19 19.52
C PHE A 93 -4.48 1.35 20.98
N TRP A 94 -4.43 0.27 21.79
CA TRP A 94 -4.62 0.36 23.22
C TRP A 94 -3.56 1.23 23.89
N LEU A 95 -2.28 1.06 23.54
CA LEU A 95 -1.19 1.93 24.01
C LEU A 95 -1.35 3.38 23.54
N THR A 96 -1.83 3.58 22.31
CA THR A 96 -2.11 4.91 21.76
C THR A 96 -3.22 5.61 22.53
N ALA A 97 -4.25 4.90 22.95
CA ALA A 97 -5.32 5.42 23.80
C ALA A 97 -4.77 6.01 25.10
N HIS A 98 -3.75 5.39 25.69
CA HIS A 98 -3.12 5.79 26.95
C HIS A 98 -1.82 6.60 26.75
N ALA A 99 -1.56 7.10 25.54
CA ALA A 99 -0.35 7.89 25.30
C ALA A 99 -0.44 9.25 26.00
N ASP A 100 0.58 9.58 26.77
CA ASP A 100 0.71 10.82 27.52
C ASP A 100 1.80 11.76 26.95
N ASN A 101 2.54 11.29 25.96
CA ASN A 101 3.59 12.05 25.29
C ASN A 101 3.80 11.60 23.85
N LEU A 102 4.49 12.44 23.05
CA LEU A 102 4.76 12.17 21.65
C LEU A 102 5.60 10.91 21.43
N MET A 103 6.55 10.61 22.30
CA MET A 103 7.38 9.41 22.15
C MET A 103 6.54 8.14 22.23
N MET A 104 5.63 8.07 23.20
CA MET A 104 4.71 6.93 23.32
C MET A 104 3.78 6.84 22.11
N LEU A 105 3.28 7.96 21.60
CA LEU A 105 2.47 8.02 20.37
C LEU A 105 3.28 7.48 19.17
N TYR A 106 4.53 7.88 18.99
CA TYR A 106 5.38 7.44 17.89
C TYR A 106 5.70 5.95 17.95
N LEU A 107 5.95 5.43 19.14
CA LEU A 107 6.21 4.00 19.33
C LEU A 107 4.95 3.15 19.15
N SER A 108 3.82 3.57 19.72
CA SER A 108 2.57 2.80 19.67
C SER A 108 1.87 2.93 18.32
N ALA A 109 1.41 4.11 17.97
CA ALA A 109 0.67 4.36 16.73
C ALA A 109 1.58 4.35 15.49
N GLY A 110 2.78 4.92 15.60
CA GLY A 110 3.73 4.94 14.51
C GLY A 110 4.31 3.54 14.26
N ILE A 111 5.24 3.12 15.08
CA ILE A 111 6.03 1.92 14.80
C ILE A 111 5.21 0.65 14.98
N MET A 112 4.53 0.47 16.11
CA MET A 112 3.87 -0.78 16.45
C MET A 112 2.67 -1.08 15.55
N VAL A 113 1.77 -0.12 15.35
CA VAL A 113 0.64 -0.27 14.41
C VAL A 113 1.15 -0.39 12.98
N GLY A 114 2.18 0.38 12.59
CA GLY A 114 2.78 0.27 11.25
C GLY A 114 3.39 -1.10 10.97
N LEU A 115 4.12 -1.68 11.92
CA LEU A 115 4.66 -3.05 11.78
C LEU A 115 3.56 -4.10 11.68
N ALA A 116 2.50 -3.95 12.47
CA ALA A 116 1.34 -4.84 12.42
C ALA A 116 0.66 -4.78 11.05
N ASP A 117 0.39 -3.58 10.58
CA ASP A 117 -0.26 -3.34 9.29
C ASP A 117 0.59 -3.91 8.13
N GLY A 118 1.88 -3.60 8.08
CA GLY A 118 2.75 -4.06 7.01
C GLY A 118 2.93 -5.58 6.94
N ALA A 119 3.03 -6.23 8.11
CA ALA A 119 3.11 -7.70 8.17
C ALA A 119 1.83 -8.36 7.63
N GLY A 120 0.66 -7.82 7.99
CA GLY A 120 -0.63 -8.30 7.51
C GLY A 120 -0.89 -7.97 6.04
N TYR A 121 -0.65 -6.72 5.65
CA TYR A 121 -0.97 -6.19 4.33
C TYR A 121 -0.32 -6.96 3.19
N LEU A 122 1.00 -6.93 3.12
CA LEU A 122 1.71 -7.48 1.95
C LEU A 122 1.61 -9.00 1.88
N MET A 123 1.67 -9.67 3.01
CA MET A 123 1.60 -11.12 3.07
C MET A 123 0.25 -11.65 2.58
N THR A 124 -0.87 -11.08 3.07
CA THR A 124 -2.21 -11.52 2.66
C THR A 124 -2.47 -11.22 1.20
N LEU A 125 -2.05 -10.05 0.72
CA LEU A 125 -2.11 -9.66 -0.69
C LEU A 125 -1.35 -10.64 -1.58
N SER A 126 -0.06 -10.84 -1.31
CA SER A 126 0.79 -11.71 -2.14
C SER A 126 0.31 -13.16 -2.11
N ASN A 127 -0.12 -13.64 -0.95
CA ASN A 127 -0.68 -14.99 -0.81
C ASN A 127 -1.94 -15.15 -1.66
N CYS A 128 -2.83 -14.16 -1.63
CA CYS A 128 -4.06 -14.17 -2.41
C CYS A 128 -3.78 -14.17 -3.92
N VAL A 129 -2.87 -13.32 -4.38
CA VAL A 129 -2.45 -13.27 -5.80
C VAL A 129 -1.89 -14.61 -6.28
N LYS A 130 -1.15 -15.34 -5.43
CA LYS A 130 -0.63 -16.68 -5.75
C LYS A 130 -1.73 -17.73 -5.96
N TRP A 131 -2.89 -17.59 -5.31
CA TRP A 131 -4.04 -18.46 -5.50
C TRP A 131 -4.75 -18.25 -6.84
N PHE A 132 -4.57 -17.07 -7.49
CA PHE A 132 -5.27 -16.70 -8.73
C PHE A 132 -4.29 -16.20 -9.81
N PRO A 133 -3.39 -17.08 -10.28
CA PRO A 133 -2.35 -16.69 -11.23
C PRO A 133 -2.91 -16.19 -12.57
N GLU A 134 -4.15 -16.61 -12.92
CA GLU A 134 -4.84 -16.23 -14.15
C GLU A 134 -5.47 -14.82 -14.12
N ARG A 135 -5.69 -14.24 -12.91
CA ARG A 135 -6.39 -12.94 -12.73
C ARG A 135 -5.70 -12.08 -11.67
N LYS A 136 -4.39 -11.96 -11.72
CA LYS A 136 -3.57 -11.29 -10.70
C LYS A 136 -3.99 -9.83 -10.47
N GLY A 137 -4.23 -9.08 -11.56
CA GLY A 137 -4.61 -7.67 -11.48
C GLY A 137 -5.96 -7.46 -10.83
N MET A 138 -6.98 -8.23 -11.21
CA MET A 138 -8.30 -8.17 -10.62
C MET A 138 -8.27 -8.55 -9.13
N ILE A 139 -7.54 -9.59 -8.77
CA ILE A 139 -7.42 -10.03 -7.36
C ILE A 139 -6.66 -9.00 -6.51
N SER A 140 -5.59 -8.41 -7.05
CA SER A 140 -4.93 -7.29 -6.40
C SER A 140 -5.88 -6.10 -6.23
N ALA A 141 -6.70 -5.78 -7.25
CA ALA A 141 -7.68 -4.71 -7.17
C ALA A 141 -8.74 -4.97 -6.08
N CYS A 142 -9.25 -6.20 -5.97
CA CYS A 142 -10.19 -6.58 -4.93
C CYS A 142 -9.57 -6.46 -3.52
N ALA A 143 -8.37 -7.02 -3.32
CA ALA A 143 -7.70 -7.01 -2.03
C ALA A 143 -7.31 -5.59 -1.60
N ILE A 144 -6.63 -4.85 -2.46
CA ILE A 144 -6.19 -3.48 -2.16
C ILE A 144 -7.38 -2.49 -2.19
N GLY A 145 -8.41 -2.77 -3.00
CA GLY A 145 -9.68 -2.04 -2.98
C GLY A 145 -10.38 -2.18 -1.63
N ALA A 146 -10.39 -3.38 -1.05
CA ALA A 146 -10.92 -3.62 0.30
C ALA A 146 -10.17 -2.80 1.36
N TYR A 147 -8.84 -2.66 1.24
CA TYR A 147 -8.04 -1.80 2.10
C TYR A 147 -8.48 -0.33 1.98
N GLY A 148 -8.71 0.17 0.76
CA GLY A 148 -9.24 1.51 0.54
C GLY A 148 -10.65 1.71 1.10
N LEU A 149 -11.54 0.72 0.94
CA LEU A 149 -12.89 0.73 1.52
C LEU A 149 -12.85 0.71 3.06
N GLY A 150 -11.86 0.03 3.65
CA GLY A 150 -11.62 0.03 5.09
C GLY A 150 -11.39 1.43 5.62
N SER A 151 -10.56 2.22 4.95
CA SER A 151 -10.33 3.61 5.33
C SER A 151 -11.62 4.44 5.30
N LEU A 152 -12.42 4.28 4.26
CA LEU A 152 -13.69 4.98 4.12
C LEU A 152 -14.72 4.52 5.18
N GLY A 153 -14.87 3.22 5.39
CA GLY A 153 -15.79 2.65 6.36
C GLY A 153 -15.46 3.06 7.79
N PHE A 154 -14.19 2.92 8.17
CA PHE A 154 -13.75 3.31 9.52
C PHE A 154 -13.75 4.82 9.74
N LYS A 155 -13.64 5.65 8.71
CA LYS A 155 -13.85 7.09 8.83
C LYS A 155 -15.21 7.41 9.45
N PHE A 156 -16.29 6.77 8.98
CA PHE A 156 -17.62 6.97 9.54
C PHE A 156 -17.77 6.33 10.92
N ILE A 157 -17.27 5.10 11.10
CA ILE A 157 -17.33 4.38 12.37
C ILE A 157 -16.56 5.14 13.45
N CYS A 158 -15.30 5.47 13.22
CA CYS A 158 -14.47 6.19 14.17
C CYS A 158 -14.97 7.62 14.41
N GLY A 159 -15.49 8.31 13.37
CA GLY A 159 -16.08 9.62 13.53
C GLY A 159 -17.29 9.61 14.46
N ALA A 160 -18.18 8.62 14.31
CA ALA A 160 -19.33 8.44 15.20
C ALA A 160 -18.91 8.07 16.63
N LEU A 161 -17.95 7.14 16.79
CA LEU A 161 -17.42 6.74 18.08
C LEU A 161 -16.74 7.92 18.80
N LEU A 162 -15.98 8.72 18.09
CA LEU A 162 -15.27 9.86 18.63
C LEU A 162 -16.23 10.88 19.29
N GLY A 163 -17.40 11.10 18.66
CA GLY A 163 -18.44 11.94 19.22
C GLY A 163 -19.23 11.30 20.37
N ALA A 164 -19.36 9.96 20.40
CA ALA A 164 -20.18 9.24 21.37
C ALA A 164 -19.40 8.85 22.64
N VAL A 165 -18.16 8.38 22.52
CA VAL A 165 -17.41 7.76 23.63
C VAL A 165 -16.04 8.42 23.86
N GLY A 166 -15.66 9.39 23.05
CA GLY A 166 -14.39 10.13 23.16
C GLY A 166 -13.18 9.38 22.59
N LEU A 167 -12.01 10.02 22.67
CA LEU A 167 -10.78 9.62 21.98
C LEU A 167 -10.26 8.24 22.43
N GLU A 168 -10.10 8.04 23.72
CA GLU A 168 -9.48 6.82 24.28
C GLU A 168 -10.29 5.57 23.99
N GLN A 169 -11.59 5.63 24.25
CA GLN A 169 -12.50 4.51 23.99
C GLN A 169 -12.61 4.21 22.50
N THR A 170 -12.55 5.22 21.65
CA THR A 170 -12.54 5.04 20.19
C THR A 170 -11.33 4.21 19.76
N PHE A 171 -10.12 4.50 20.24
CA PHE A 171 -8.95 3.70 19.90
C PHE A 171 -9.04 2.26 20.41
N ILE A 172 -9.56 2.05 21.61
CA ILE A 172 -9.76 0.69 22.19
C ILE A 172 -10.75 -0.11 21.35
N ILE A 173 -11.91 0.47 21.04
CA ILE A 173 -12.96 -0.20 20.25
C ILE A 173 -12.44 -0.47 18.83
N TRP A 174 -11.77 0.51 18.21
CA TRP A 174 -11.16 0.34 16.89
C TRP A 174 -10.16 -0.81 16.87
N GLY A 175 -9.24 -0.86 17.85
CA GLY A 175 -8.23 -1.91 17.94
C GLY A 175 -8.87 -3.30 18.10
N VAL A 176 -9.87 -3.46 18.98
CA VAL A 176 -10.59 -4.72 19.20
C VAL A 176 -11.37 -5.14 17.95
N ALA A 177 -12.07 -4.22 17.32
CA ALA A 177 -12.84 -4.49 16.09
C ALA A 177 -11.91 -4.92 14.94
N ALA A 178 -10.81 -4.21 14.73
CA ALA A 178 -9.82 -4.55 13.70
C ALA A 178 -9.19 -5.93 13.98
N MET A 179 -8.80 -6.21 15.22
CA MET A 179 -8.27 -7.51 15.63
C MET A 179 -9.26 -8.64 15.36
N ALA A 180 -10.52 -8.48 15.77
CA ALA A 180 -11.56 -9.48 15.54
C ALA A 180 -11.75 -9.78 14.05
N MET A 181 -11.82 -8.75 13.22
CA MET A 181 -11.94 -8.90 11.77
C MET A 181 -10.71 -9.60 11.16
N ILE A 182 -9.50 -9.21 11.57
CA ILE A 182 -8.26 -9.84 11.10
C ILE A 182 -8.19 -11.31 11.49
N ILE A 183 -8.59 -11.68 12.71
CA ILE A 183 -8.63 -13.07 13.17
C ILE A 183 -9.64 -13.87 12.32
N VAL A 184 -10.86 -13.36 12.14
CA VAL A 184 -11.86 -14.01 11.28
C VAL A 184 -11.34 -14.21 9.86
N GLY A 185 -10.74 -13.18 9.26
CA GLY A 185 -10.12 -13.28 7.95
C GLY A 185 -8.98 -14.30 7.90
N ALA A 186 -8.12 -14.32 8.93
CA ALA A 186 -7.00 -15.25 9.05
C ALA A 186 -7.45 -16.71 9.11
N LEU A 187 -8.54 -17.00 9.80
CA LEU A 187 -9.08 -18.36 9.91
C LEU A 187 -9.56 -18.91 8.56
N LEU A 188 -10.01 -18.04 7.66
CA LEU A 188 -10.45 -18.40 6.31
C LEU A 188 -9.27 -18.59 5.35
N MET A 189 -8.11 -17.98 5.62
CA MET A 189 -6.96 -18.03 4.72
C MET A 189 -6.15 -19.33 4.86
N ARG A 190 -5.55 -19.75 3.75
CA ARG A 190 -4.51 -20.79 3.69
C ARG A 190 -3.35 -20.32 2.82
N ASP A 191 -2.16 -20.84 3.12
CA ASP A 191 -1.00 -20.61 2.26
C ASP A 191 -1.25 -21.18 0.87
N ALA A 192 -0.89 -20.39 -0.15
CA ALA A 192 -0.99 -20.81 -1.52
C ALA A 192 -0.02 -21.99 -1.76
N PRO A 193 -0.46 -23.03 -2.50
CA PRO A 193 0.43 -24.10 -2.87
C PRO A 193 1.61 -23.52 -3.66
N VAL A 194 2.82 -23.98 -3.33
CA VAL A 194 4.00 -23.64 -4.15
C VAL A 194 3.69 -24.14 -5.56
N GLN A 195 3.62 -23.24 -6.53
CA GLN A 195 3.55 -23.64 -7.92
C GLN A 195 4.89 -24.31 -8.23
N ARG A 196 4.94 -25.63 -8.08
CA ARG A 196 6.01 -26.42 -8.70
C ARG A 196 5.89 -26.06 -10.17
N ALA A 197 6.85 -25.30 -10.69
CA ALA A 197 7.03 -25.18 -12.12
C ALA A 197 6.88 -26.59 -12.64
N ALA A 198 5.89 -26.82 -13.49
CA ALA A 198 5.63 -28.15 -14.01
C ALA A 198 6.98 -28.62 -14.57
N VAL A 199 7.53 -29.64 -13.95
CA VAL A 199 8.81 -30.28 -14.35
C VAL A 199 8.75 -30.81 -15.79
N GLN A 200 7.59 -30.62 -16.45
CA GLN A 200 7.27 -31.09 -17.78
C GLN A 200 7.29 -30.05 -18.89
N SER A 201 7.44 -28.75 -18.61
CA SER A 201 7.70 -27.78 -19.68
C SER A 201 9.15 -27.32 -19.58
N ALA A 202 9.96 -27.72 -20.55
CA ALA A 202 11.35 -27.26 -20.76
C ALA A 202 11.42 -25.75 -21.13
N GLN A 203 10.46 -24.94 -20.66
CA GLN A 203 10.48 -23.50 -20.88
C GLN A 203 11.22 -22.83 -19.71
N PRO A 204 12.25 -22.02 -20.03
CA PRO A 204 13.01 -21.28 -19.02
C PRO A 204 12.06 -20.40 -18.19
N SER A 205 12.05 -20.59 -16.87
CA SER A 205 11.21 -19.84 -15.94
C SER A 205 11.83 -18.48 -15.63
N ARG A 206 10.98 -17.45 -15.38
CA ARG A 206 11.43 -16.14 -14.90
C ARG A 206 11.33 -16.05 -13.37
N ASP A 207 11.65 -17.12 -12.67
CA ASP A 207 11.45 -17.20 -11.22
C ASP A 207 12.73 -16.81 -10.48
N TYR A 208 12.97 -15.49 -10.42
CA TYR A 208 14.14 -14.91 -9.78
C TYR A 208 14.00 -14.89 -8.26
N THR A 209 15.04 -15.31 -7.57
CA THR A 209 15.17 -15.06 -6.12
C THR A 209 15.43 -13.58 -5.87
N LEU A 210 15.20 -13.10 -4.63
CA LEU A 210 15.48 -11.70 -4.28
C LEU A 210 16.95 -11.32 -4.57
N ALA A 211 17.91 -12.21 -4.22
CA ALA A 211 19.34 -11.97 -4.46
C ALA A 211 19.70 -11.84 -5.95
N GLN A 212 18.95 -12.52 -6.82
CA GLN A 212 19.10 -12.40 -8.26
C GLN A 212 18.41 -11.14 -8.79
N SER A 213 17.19 -10.85 -8.30
CA SER A 213 16.42 -9.68 -8.73
C SER A 213 17.14 -8.38 -8.47
N VAL A 214 17.74 -8.19 -7.29
CA VAL A 214 18.44 -6.94 -6.91
C VAL A 214 19.72 -6.69 -7.72
N ARG A 215 20.24 -7.69 -8.42
CA ARG A 215 21.38 -7.55 -9.34
C ARG A 215 20.98 -7.04 -10.72
N LEU A 216 19.69 -7.04 -11.02
CA LEU A 216 19.16 -6.62 -12.32
C LEU A 216 18.83 -5.13 -12.30
N PRO A 217 19.22 -4.36 -13.32
CA PRO A 217 18.88 -2.94 -13.42
C PRO A 217 17.37 -2.70 -13.44
N GLN A 218 16.59 -3.62 -14.01
CA GLN A 218 15.12 -3.57 -14.04
C GLN A 218 14.51 -3.49 -12.65
N TYR A 219 15.13 -4.13 -11.65
CA TYR A 219 14.65 -4.09 -10.27
C TYR A 219 14.69 -2.66 -9.71
N TRP A 220 15.80 -1.98 -9.91
CA TRP A 220 16.00 -0.60 -9.46
C TRP A 220 15.18 0.41 -10.26
N MET A 221 14.97 0.16 -11.56
CA MET A 221 14.05 0.95 -12.37
C MET A 221 12.62 0.87 -11.80
N LEU A 222 12.13 -0.34 -11.48
CA LEU A 222 10.83 -0.52 -10.82
C LEU A 222 10.81 0.11 -9.43
N ALA A 223 11.89 0.00 -8.65
CA ALA A 223 11.99 0.62 -7.32
C ALA A 223 11.86 2.15 -7.41
N MET A 224 12.54 2.79 -8.36
CA MET A 224 12.44 4.24 -8.58
C MET A 224 11.04 4.65 -9.04
N MET A 225 10.43 3.90 -9.94
CA MET A 225 9.06 4.16 -10.40
C MET A 225 8.06 4.06 -9.25
N PHE A 226 8.20 3.06 -8.40
CA PHE A 226 7.32 2.84 -7.25
C PHE A 226 7.51 3.94 -6.18
N LEU A 227 8.76 4.24 -5.82
CA LEU A 227 9.11 5.31 -4.87
C LEU A 227 8.54 6.65 -5.32
N THR A 228 8.71 7.00 -6.60
CA THR A 228 8.22 8.27 -7.16
C THR A 228 6.70 8.36 -7.10
N ALA A 229 5.99 7.28 -7.45
CA ALA A 229 4.54 7.23 -7.37
C ALA A 229 4.05 7.36 -5.91
N CYS A 230 4.74 6.70 -4.96
CA CYS A 230 4.42 6.79 -3.54
C CYS A 230 4.71 8.19 -2.98
N MET A 231 5.84 8.79 -3.34
CA MET A 231 6.18 10.16 -2.93
C MET A 231 5.12 11.15 -3.42
N SER A 232 4.74 11.08 -4.71
CA SER A 232 3.70 11.93 -5.28
C SER A 232 2.35 11.77 -4.58
N GLY A 233 1.86 10.52 -4.49
CA GLY A 233 0.54 10.25 -3.94
C GLY A 233 0.44 10.54 -2.45
N LEU A 234 1.37 10.01 -1.65
CA LEU A 234 1.32 10.11 -0.19
C LEU A 234 1.55 11.53 0.30
N TYR A 235 2.48 12.28 -0.33
CA TYR A 235 2.70 13.67 0.04
C TYR A 235 1.45 14.50 -0.20
N VAL A 236 0.87 14.46 -1.41
CA VAL A 236 -0.33 15.23 -1.75
C VAL A 236 -1.54 14.82 -0.90
N ILE A 237 -1.72 13.50 -0.67
CA ILE A 237 -2.80 13.00 0.20
C ILE A 237 -2.63 13.51 1.63
N GLY A 238 -1.40 13.52 2.14
CA GLY A 238 -1.10 13.92 3.50
C GLY A 238 -1.34 15.40 3.80
N ILE A 239 -1.22 16.27 2.78
CA ILE A 239 -1.33 17.74 2.92
C ILE A 239 -2.49 18.33 2.11
N ALA A 240 -3.40 17.52 1.60
CA ALA A 240 -4.46 17.99 0.69
C ALA A 240 -5.32 19.11 1.29
N LYS A 241 -5.67 18.99 2.57
CA LYS A 241 -6.43 20.04 3.29
C LYS A 241 -5.60 21.32 3.37
N ASP A 242 -4.33 21.24 3.72
CA ASP A 242 -3.44 22.39 3.86
C ASP A 242 -3.23 23.11 2.52
N ILE A 243 -3.15 22.37 1.41
CA ILE A 243 -3.11 22.95 0.06
C ILE A 243 -4.40 23.71 -0.22
N GLY A 244 -5.56 23.12 0.09
CA GLY A 244 -6.87 23.75 -0.12
C GLY A 244 -7.02 25.07 0.67
N GLU A 245 -6.61 25.08 1.93
CA GLU A 245 -6.70 26.26 2.79
C GLU A 245 -5.68 27.33 2.42
N SER A 246 -4.40 26.97 2.19
CA SER A 246 -3.32 27.94 2.03
C SER A 246 -3.08 28.41 0.60
N LEU A 247 -3.23 27.55 -0.42
CA LEU A 247 -3.01 27.89 -1.82
C LEU A 247 -4.29 28.30 -2.57
N VAL A 248 -5.43 27.72 -2.18
CA VAL A 248 -6.70 27.95 -2.88
C VAL A 248 -7.64 28.85 -2.07
N HIS A 249 -7.29 29.10 -0.81
CA HIS A 249 -8.09 29.90 0.13
C HIS A 249 -9.53 29.37 0.32
N LEU A 250 -9.68 28.05 0.30
CA LEU A 250 -10.95 27.38 0.54
C LEU A 250 -11.33 27.46 2.01
N SER A 251 -12.64 27.45 2.28
CA SER A 251 -13.12 27.26 3.66
C SER A 251 -12.67 25.91 4.20
N THR A 252 -12.48 25.81 5.50
CA THR A 252 -12.06 24.55 6.18
C THR A 252 -12.98 23.38 5.84
N GLN A 253 -14.30 23.64 5.68
CA GLN A 253 -15.27 22.63 5.32
C GLN A 253 -15.09 22.14 3.87
N THR A 254 -14.87 23.05 2.92
CA THR A 254 -14.62 22.72 1.52
C THR A 254 -13.27 22.01 1.38
N ALA A 255 -12.23 22.49 2.05
CA ALA A 255 -10.91 21.84 2.05
C ALA A 255 -10.96 20.41 2.63
N ALA A 256 -11.78 20.16 3.65
CA ALA A 256 -12.01 18.83 4.19
C ALA A 256 -12.65 17.86 3.17
N SER A 257 -13.39 18.37 2.18
CA SER A 257 -13.94 17.55 1.08
C SER A 257 -12.87 16.95 0.18
N ALA A 258 -11.65 17.51 0.16
CA ALA A 258 -10.52 16.97 -0.54
C ALA A 258 -10.23 15.51 -0.14
N VAL A 259 -10.39 15.17 1.13
CA VAL A 259 -10.21 13.79 1.64
C VAL A 259 -11.19 12.83 0.98
N THR A 260 -12.44 13.26 0.77
CA THR A 260 -13.46 12.44 0.11
C THR A 260 -13.14 12.24 -1.38
N VAL A 261 -12.76 13.32 -2.07
CA VAL A 261 -12.36 13.27 -3.49
C VAL A 261 -11.17 12.32 -3.66
N ILE A 262 -10.17 12.45 -2.81
CA ILE A 262 -9.00 11.56 -2.79
C ILE A 262 -9.40 10.11 -2.56
N ALA A 263 -10.25 9.83 -1.58
CA ALA A 263 -10.66 8.46 -1.26
C ALA A 263 -11.40 7.81 -2.45
N ILE A 264 -12.33 8.52 -3.06
CA ILE A 264 -13.10 8.03 -4.22
C ILE A 264 -12.17 7.84 -5.43
N ALA A 265 -11.33 8.82 -5.74
CA ALA A 265 -10.42 8.75 -6.87
C ALA A 265 -9.38 7.64 -6.69
N ASN A 266 -8.82 7.49 -5.50
CA ASN A 266 -7.87 6.42 -5.18
C ASN A 266 -8.50 5.04 -5.31
N LEU A 267 -9.71 4.84 -4.79
CA LEU A 267 -10.45 3.58 -4.94
C LEU A 267 -10.77 3.29 -6.41
N SER A 268 -11.25 4.29 -7.15
CA SER A 268 -11.53 4.17 -8.57
C SER A 268 -10.28 3.79 -9.37
N GLY A 269 -9.14 4.42 -9.06
CA GLY A 269 -7.85 4.08 -9.68
C GLY A 269 -7.43 2.64 -9.42
N ARG A 270 -7.61 2.15 -8.20
CA ARG A 270 -7.33 0.74 -7.83
C ARG A 270 -8.16 -0.23 -8.67
N LEU A 271 -9.45 0.02 -8.79
CA LEU A 271 -10.36 -0.85 -9.54
C LEU A 271 -10.12 -0.76 -11.05
N VAL A 272 -10.10 0.44 -11.60
CA VAL A 272 -9.99 0.65 -13.06
C VAL A 272 -8.64 0.19 -13.59
N LEU A 273 -7.53 0.66 -13.01
CA LEU A 273 -6.19 0.30 -13.48
C LEU A 273 -5.84 -1.14 -13.12
N GLY A 274 -6.35 -1.67 -12.01
CA GLY A 274 -6.20 -3.08 -11.65
C GLY A 274 -6.82 -4.01 -12.69
N VAL A 275 -8.07 -3.78 -13.07
CA VAL A 275 -8.73 -4.55 -14.13
C VAL A 275 -8.08 -4.34 -15.49
N LEU A 276 -7.70 -3.10 -15.81
CA LEU A 276 -7.01 -2.76 -17.06
C LEU A 276 -5.68 -3.51 -17.18
N SER A 277 -4.99 -3.74 -16.07
CA SER A 277 -3.70 -4.44 -16.04
C SER A 277 -3.76 -5.92 -16.42
N ASP A 278 -4.96 -6.52 -16.44
CA ASP A 278 -5.16 -7.87 -16.94
C ASP A 278 -5.48 -7.90 -18.45
N LYS A 279 -5.85 -6.75 -19.04
CA LYS A 279 -6.22 -6.62 -20.45
C LYS A 279 -5.10 -6.09 -21.34
N MET A 280 -4.12 -5.40 -20.75
CA MET A 280 -2.97 -4.84 -21.47
C MET A 280 -1.68 -4.98 -20.69
N ALA A 281 -0.54 -4.76 -21.34
CA ALA A 281 0.76 -4.86 -20.69
C ALA A 281 0.82 -3.96 -19.44
N ARG A 282 1.11 -4.52 -18.27
CA ARG A 282 1.11 -3.83 -16.98
C ARG A 282 2.01 -2.61 -16.93
N ILE A 283 3.16 -2.67 -17.62
CA ILE A 283 4.05 -1.51 -17.71
C ILE A 283 3.38 -0.33 -18.43
N ARG A 284 2.56 -0.57 -19.45
CA ARG A 284 1.80 0.49 -20.14
C ARG A 284 0.72 1.08 -19.22
N VAL A 285 0.11 0.26 -18.36
CA VAL A 285 -0.85 0.75 -17.35
C VAL A 285 -0.15 1.67 -16.36
N ILE A 286 1.08 1.33 -15.93
CA ILE A 286 1.90 2.20 -15.07
C ILE A 286 2.27 3.49 -15.81
N SER A 287 2.68 3.43 -17.08
CA SER A 287 2.94 4.64 -17.89
C SER A 287 1.70 5.54 -17.95
N LEU A 288 0.51 4.97 -18.17
CA LEU A 288 -0.74 5.72 -18.16
C LEU A 288 -1.02 6.37 -16.79
N ALA A 289 -0.83 5.62 -15.71
CA ALA A 289 -0.96 6.16 -14.36
C ALA A 289 -0.01 7.35 -14.13
N GLN A 290 1.25 7.25 -14.56
CA GLN A 290 2.22 8.33 -14.44
C GLN A 290 1.83 9.57 -15.27
N ILE A 291 1.30 9.40 -16.46
CA ILE A 291 0.78 10.50 -17.28
C ILE A 291 -0.37 11.22 -16.56
N ILE A 292 -1.30 10.46 -15.98
CA ILE A 292 -2.40 11.02 -15.18
C ILE A 292 -1.86 11.80 -13.97
N SER A 293 -0.88 11.24 -13.24
CA SER A 293 -0.24 11.92 -12.11
C SER A 293 0.47 13.20 -12.53
N LEU A 294 1.21 13.17 -13.67
CA LEU A 294 1.87 14.34 -14.24
C LEU A 294 0.85 15.42 -14.63
N THR A 295 -0.30 15.04 -15.17
CA THR A 295 -1.38 15.98 -15.49
C THR A 295 -1.88 16.66 -14.22
N GLY A 296 -2.16 15.91 -13.15
CA GLY A 296 -2.57 16.46 -11.87
C GLY A 296 -1.53 17.39 -11.26
N MET A 297 -0.25 16.99 -11.29
CA MET A 297 0.85 17.80 -10.79
C MET A 297 1.07 19.07 -11.63
N GLY A 298 0.92 18.97 -12.94
CA GLY A 298 0.98 20.11 -13.86
C GLY A 298 -0.14 21.13 -13.60
N ILE A 299 -1.35 20.66 -13.30
CA ILE A 299 -2.46 21.53 -12.90
C ILE A 299 -2.09 22.28 -11.63
N LEU A 300 -1.56 21.60 -10.60
CA LEU A 300 -1.14 22.24 -9.34
C LEU A 300 -0.07 23.32 -9.55
N LEU A 301 0.85 23.14 -10.50
CA LEU A 301 2.01 24.03 -10.70
C LEU A 301 1.75 25.18 -11.68
N PHE A 302 0.99 24.93 -12.73
CA PHE A 302 0.96 25.85 -13.89
C PHE A 302 -0.39 26.48 -14.17
N THR A 303 -1.46 26.11 -13.42
CA THR A 303 -2.77 26.71 -13.62
C THR A 303 -3.11 27.68 -12.49
N ARG A 304 -4.03 28.61 -12.78
CA ARG A 304 -4.65 29.43 -11.73
C ARG A 304 -5.50 28.50 -10.86
N MET A 305 -5.15 28.40 -9.58
CA MET A 305 -5.85 27.58 -8.62
C MET A 305 -7.23 28.14 -8.31
N ASN A 306 -8.23 27.31 -8.53
CA ASN A 306 -9.60 27.48 -8.04
C ASN A 306 -10.09 26.14 -7.49
N GLU A 307 -11.28 26.12 -6.92
CA GLU A 307 -11.84 24.91 -6.32
C GLU A 307 -11.87 23.73 -7.30
N THR A 308 -12.31 23.95 -8.53
CA THR A 308 -12.40 22.90 -9.55
C THR A 308 -11.04 22.34 -9.94
N THR A 309 -10.07 23.21 -10.29
CA THR A 309 -8.72 22.79 -10.67
C THR A 309 -8.02 22.07 -9.52
N PHE A 310 -8.25 22.49 -8.29
CA PHE A 310 -7.74 21.84 -7.10
C PHE A 310 -8.27 20.40 -6.96
N PHE A 311 -9.58 20.19 -6.98
CA PHE A 311 -10.15 18.86 -6.85
C PHE A 311 -9.81 17.96 -8.03
N VAL A 312 -9.75 18.46 -9.26
CA VAL A 312 -9.33 17.69 -10.43
C VAL A 312 -7.88 17.23 -10.29
N SER A 313 -6.97 18.12 -9.85
CA SER A 313 -5.57 17.75 -9.66
C SER A 313 -5.39 16.69 -8.59
N LEU A 314 -6.08 16.81 -7.44
CA LEU A 314 -6.06 15.81 -6.38
C LEU A 314 -6.63 14.46 -6.87
N ALA A 315 -7.73 14.50 -7.62
CA ALA A 315 -8.34 13.29 -8.17
C ALA A 315 -7.38 12.57 -9.12
N CYS A 316 -6.70 13.28 -10.02
CA CYS A 316 -5.71 12.70 -10.93
C CYS A 316 -4.56 12.03 -10.17
N ILE A 317 -3.99 12.71 -9.18
CA ILE A 317 -2.86 12.18 -8.39
C ILE A 317 -3.29 10.97 -7.56
N ALA A 318 -4.44 11.06 -6.88
CA ALA A 318 -4.95 9.99 -6.04
C ALA A 318 -5.38 8.76 -6.86
N PHE A 319 -6.00 8.95 -8.02
CA PHE A 319 -6.35 7.90 -8.96
C PHE A 319 -5.11 7.15 -9.45
N SER A 320 -4.11 7.88 -9.90
CA SER A 320 -2.83 7.34 -10.37
C SER A 320 -2.13 6.54 -9.28
N PHE A 321 -2.04 7.09 -8.07
CA PHE A 321 -1.41 6.43 -6.93
C PHE A 321 -2.12 5.13 -6.56
N GLY A 322 -3.46 5.15 -6.43
CA GLY A 322 -4.24 3.96 -6.12
C GLY A 322 -4.06 2.85 -7.15
N GLY A 323 -4.10 3.21 -8.43
CA GLY A 323 -3.88 2.26 -9.52
C GLY A 323 -2.46 1.70 -9.54
N THR A 324 -1.44 2.54 -9.34
CA THR A 324 -0.04 2.12 -9.29
C THR A 324 0.20 1.08 -8.19
N ILE A 325 -0.23 1.35 -6.96
CA ILE A 325 -0.11 0.41 -5.84
C ILE A 325 -0.76 -0.94 -6.16
N THR A 326 -1.89 -0.92 -6.86
CA THR A 326 -2.65 -2.14 -7.21
C THR A 326 -1.98 -2.96 -8.30
N VAL A 327 -1.40 -2.32 -9.31
CA VAL A 327 -0.79 -2.98 -10.46
C VAL A 327 0.62 -3.50 -10.14
N PHE A 328 1.36 -2.85 -9.26
CA PHE A 328 2.77 -3.18 -8.98
C PHE A 328 3.02 -4.61 -8.53
N PRO A 329 2.24 -5.25 -7.63
CA PRO A 329 2.47 -6.66 -7.28
C PRO A 329 2.45 -7.58 -8.51
N SER A 330 1.46 -7.36 -9.38
CA SER A 330 1.32 -8.15 -10.61
C SER A 330 2.44 -7.85 -11.61
N LEU A 331 2.87 -6.58 -11.72
CA LEU A 331 4.01 -6.18 -12.55
C LEU A 331 5.31 -6.85 -12.07
N VAL A 332 5.58 -6.81 -10.77
CA VAL A 332 6.76 -7.47 -10.17
C VAL A 332 6.75 -8.97 -10.43
N SER A 333 5.57 -9.60 -10.37
CA SER A 333 5.44 -11.02 -10.69
C SER A 333 5.72 -11.35 -12.17
N ASP A 334 5.46 -10.42 -13.09
CA ASP A 334 5.77 -10.60 -14.51
C ASP A 334 7.27 -10.48 -14.80
N PHE A 335 7.98 -9.62 -14.04
CA PHE A 335 9.41 -9.41 -14.19
C PHE A 335 10.22 -10.50 -13.51
N PHE A 336 9.86 -10.92 -12.29
CA PHE A 336 10.70 -11.74 -11.41
C PHE A 336 10.06 -13.06 -10.98
N GLY A 337 8.87 -13.38 -11.49
CA GLY A 337 8.17 -14.63 -11.17
C GLY A 337 7.24 -14.52 -9.95
N LEU A 338 6.35 -15.50 -9.85
CA LEU A 338 5.30 -15.51 -8.84
C LEU A 338 5.73 -16.13 -7.52
N ASN A 339 6.61 -17.15 -7.55
CA ASN A 339 7.00 -17.90 -6.35
C ASN A 339 7.70 -17.01 -5.31
N ASN A 340 8.56 -16.11 -5.76
CA ASN A 340 9.31 -15.19 -4.90
C ASN A 340 8.65 -13.79 -4.79
N LEU A 341 7.38 -13.63 -5.21
CA LEU A 341 6.70 -12.36 -5.26
C LEU A 341 6.76 -11.61 -3.92
N THR A 342 6.45 -12.27 -2.81
CA THR A 342 6.41 -11.64 -1.49
C THR A 342 7.76 -11.04 -1.09
N LYS A 343 8.87 -11.72 -1.42
CA LYS A 343 10.22 -11.24 -1.12
C LYS A 343 10.63 -10.11 -2.07
N ASN A 344 10.41 -10.29 -3.37
CA ASN A 344 10.79 -9.31 -4.38
C ASN A 344 9.99 -8.02 -4.26
N TYR A 345 8.67 -8.12 -4.08
CA TYR A 345 7.82 -6.96 -3.90
C TYR A 345 7.98 -6.34 -2.50
N GLY A 346 8.22 -7.15 -1.47
CA GLY A 346 8.41 -6.68 -0.11
C GLY A 346 9.57 -5.69 0.03
N LEU A 347 10.71 -5.96 -0.61
CA LEU A 347 11.83 -5.01 -0.61
C LEU A 347 11.52 -3.76 -1.44
N LEU A 348 10.85 -3.90 -2.60
CA LEU A 348 10.36 -2.77 -3.39
C LEU A 348 9.39 -1.88 -2.59
N TYR A 349 8.60 -2.49 -1.73
CA TYR A 349 7.62 -1.79 -0.90
C TYR A 349 8.25 -0.85 0.15
N LEU A 350 9.55 -0.95 0.43
CA LEU A 350 10.28 0.07 1.18
C LEU A 350 10.17 1.45 0.53
N GLY A 351 10.05 1.50 -0.80
CA GLY A 351 9.78 2.72 -1.54
C GLY A 351 8.50 3.45 -1.11
N PHE A 352 7.51 2.73 -0.57
CA PHE A 352 6.30 3.33 0.00
C PHE A 352 6.62 4.18 1.24
N GLY A 353 7.29 3.61 2.22
CA GLY A 353 7.66 4.32 3.45
C GLY A 353 8.68 5.43 3.20
N ILE A 354 9.70 5.15 2.40
CA ILE A 354 10.73 6.14 2.02
C ILE A 354 10.08 7.30 1.25
N GLY A 355 9.20 7.02 0.28
CA GLY A 355 8.50 8.04 -0.49
C GLY A 355 7.62 8.93 0.38
N SER A 356 6.91 8.33 1.36
CA SER A 356 6.10 9.09 2.33
C SER A 356 6.93 10.08 3.15
N VAL A 357 8.08 9.63 3.66
CA VAL A 357 8.98 10.47 4.48
C VAL A 357 9.70 11.52 3.61
N LEU A 358 10.19 11.14 2.44
CA LEU A 358 10.92 12.04 1.55
C LEU A 358 10.08 13.24 1.10
N GLY A 359 8.79 13.02 0.77
CA GLY A 359 7.90 14.11 0.39
C GLY A 359 7.80 15.18 1.49
N SER A 360 7.57 14.75 2.72
CA SER A 360 7.48 15.65 3.89
C SER A 360 8.83 16.31 4.22
N LEU A 361 9.92 15.55 4.11
CA LEU A 361 11.28 16.06 4.38
C LEU A 361 11.69 17.14 3.38
N VAL A 362 11.42 16.93 2.09
CA VAL A 362 11.71 17.93 1.05
C VAL A 362 10.92 19.21 1.29
N ALA A 363 9.64 19.11 1.64
CA ALA A 363 8.83 20.26 1.96
C ALA A 363 9.36 21.04 3.17
N TRP A 364 9.83 20.32 4.19
CA TRP A 364 10.42 20.94 5.38
C TRP A 364 11.77 21.63 5.11
N VAL A 365 12.66 20.99 4.34
CA VAL A 365 14.01 21.51 4.07
C VAL A 365 13.98 22.68 3.08
N PHE A 366 13.19 22.59 2.03
CA PHE A 366 13.15 23.57 0.93
C PHE A 366 12.03 24.60 1.04
N GLY A 367 11.19 24.51 2.07
CA GLY A 367 10.28 25.59 2.47
C GLY A 367 9.12 25.83 1.52
N GLY A 368 8.34 24.82 1.17
CA GLY A 368 7.06 25.09 0.54
C GLY A 368 6.58 24.08 -0.50
N PHE A 369 5.31 24.21 -0.83
CA PHE A 369 4.60 23.30 -1.75
C PHE A 369 5.18 23.33 -3.17
N THR A 370 5.48 24.52 -3.70
CA THR A 370 5.90 24.71 -5.11
C THR A 370 7.22 23.98 -5.42
N VAL A 371 8.20 24.08 -4.53
CA VAL A 371 9.50 23.39 -4.72
C VAL A 371 9.32 21.89 -4.67
N THR A 372 8.54 21.41 -3.71
CA THR A 372 8.27 19.98 -3.56
C THR A 372 7.50 19.42 -4.76
N PHE A 373 6.48 20.12 -5.24
CA PHE A 373 5.74 19.71 -6.44
C PHE A 373 6.60 19.71 -7.69
N SER A 374 7.50 20.70 -7.85
CA SER A 374 8.44 20.76 -8.98
C SER A 374 9.41 19.57 -8.96
N LEU A 375 9.93 19.22 -7.79
CA LEU A 375 10.79 18.04 -7.63
C LEU A 375 10.04 16.75 -7.95
N ILE A 376 8.84 16.57 -7.38
CA ILE A 376 8.00 15.40 -7.63
C ILE A 376 7.67 15.30 -9.13
N MET A 377 7.33 16.40 -9.78
CA MET A 377 7.05 16.43 -11.22
C MET A 377 8.27 15.99 -12.04
N THR A 378 9.47 16.46 -11.69
CA THR A 378 10.72 16.04 -12.34
C THR A 378 10.96 14.54 -12.18
N LEU A 379 10.78 14.02 -10.98
CA LEU A 379 10.90 12.58 -10.70
C LEU A 379 9.84 11.75 -11.47
N LEU A 380 8.60 12.26 -11.59
CA LEU A 380 7.55 11.60 -12.37
C LEU A 380 7.88 11.54 -13.86
N VAL A 381 8.48 12.62 -14.44
CA VAL A 381 8.96 12.61 -15.84
C VAL A 381 10.05 11.56 -16.01
N MET A 382 11.04 11.52 -15.12
CA MET A 382 12.08 10.48 -15.14
C MET A 382 11.49 9.08 -15.03
N SER A 383 10.54 8.88 -14.12
CA SER A 383 9.85 7.63 -13.91
C SER A 383 9.05 7.19 -15.15
N LEU A 384 8.40 8.13 -15.84
CA LEU A 384 7.72 7.85 -17.11
C LEU A 384 8.71 7.40 -18.19
N LEU A 385 9.85 8.08 -18.33
CA LEU A 385 10.89 7.68 -19.29
C LEU A 385 11.43 6.27 -18.96
N LEU A 386 11.63 5.94 -17.69
CA LEU A 386 11.98 4.58 -17.26
C LEU A 386 10.91 3.56 -17.66
N SER A 387 9.63 3.88 -17.48
CA SER A 387 8.54 2.97 -17.83
C SER A 387 8.43 2.70 -19.34
N LEU A 388 8.84 3.65 -20.17
CA LEU A 388 8.85 3.52 -21.64
C LEU A 388 10.07 2.73 -22.15
N THR A 389 11.16 2.73 -21.40
CA THR A 389 12.44 2.11 -21.82
C THR A 389 12.68 0.73 -21.21
N ILE A 390 12.03 0.42 -20.09
CA ILE A 390 12.23 -0.84 -19.38
C ILE A 390 11.80 -2.04 -20.22
N ARG A 391 12.66 -3.07 -20.25
CA ARG A 391 12.38 -4.36 -20.91
C ARG A 391 12.39 -5.47 -19.89
N LEU A 392 11.57 -6.50 -20.16
CA LEU A 392 11.56 -7.70 -19.32
C LEU A 392 12.96 -8.33 -19.26
N PRO A 393 13.40 -8.81 -18.08
CA PRO A 393 14.67 -9.55 -17.97
C PRO A 393 14.69 -10.75 -18.93
N GLN A 394 15.88 -11.11 -19.39
CA GLN A 394 16.05 -12.36 -20.16
C GLN A 394 15.64 -13.56 -19.30
N ARG A 395 15.03 -14.56 -19.92
CA ARG A 395 14.70 -15.81 -19.22
C ARG A 395 15.99 -16.49 -18.77
N GLN A 396 16.03 -16.95 -17.52
CA GLN A 396 17.15 -17.78 -17.06
C GLN A 396 17.13 -19.10 -17.84
N PRO A 397 18.30 -19.59 -18.31
CA PRO A 397 18.38 -20.96 -18.80
C PRO A 397 17.86 -21.91 -17.73
N ALA A 398 17.11 -22.94 -18.11
CA ALA A 398 16.74 -23.99 -17.17
C ALA A 398 18.03 -24.50 -16.50
N ALA A 399 18.03 -24.59 -15.15
CA ALA A 399 19.14 -25.18 -14.45
C ALA A 399 19.36 -26.58 -15.06
N GLU A 400 20.53 -26.82 -15.64
CA GLU A 400 20.90 -28.17 -16.09
C GLU A 400 20.65 -29.11 -14.91
N PRO A 401 19.89 -30.20 -15.11
CA PRO A 401 19.79 -31.21 -14.09
C PRO A 401 21.24 -31.65 -13.84
N LEU A 402 21.68 -31.58 -12.57
CA LEU A 402 22.93 -32.19 -12.13
C LEU A 402 22.84 -33.69 -12.48
N LEU A 403 23.14 -34.01 -13.73
CA LEU A 403 23.39 -35.39 -14.12
C LEU A 403 24.55 -35.84 -13.28
N GLN A 404 24.23 -36.73 -12.37
CA GLN A 404 25.09 -37.67 -11.67
C GLN A 404 26.44 -37.81 -12.37
N ARG A 405 27.47 -37.20 -11.82
CA ARG A 405 28.82 -37.71 -12.00
C ARG A 405 28.93 -38.91 -11.07
N SER A 406 28.62 -40.07 -11.66
CA SER A 406 29.00 -41.38 -11.14
C SER A 406 30.50 -41.47 -10.95
#